data_fc0ff906c97c7c55c87be2be6fbaba05
#
_entry.id   fc0ff906c97c7c55c87be2be6fbaba05
#
_cell.length_a   1.000
_cell.length_b   1.000
_cell.length_c   1.000
_cell.angle_alpha   90.00
_cell.angle_beta   90.00
_cell.angle_gamma   90.00
#
_symmetry.space_group_name_H-M   'P 1'
#
loop_
_entity.id
_entity.type
_entity.pdbx_description
1 polymer ?
#
loop_
_entity_poly.entity_id
_entity_poly.type
_entity_poly.pdbx_seq_one_letter_code
_entity_poly.pdbx_strand_id
1 'polypeptide(L)'
;MSPASPWSRTPVALLCALPALIQVPALAQEGDLAERLYRSGERAYATKAYKEAMDTWGQLLQSAPKSEFAPRALLALARHQMKVEHKPEAAMPFLARLKAEYIRTPEAAEGLLLRGTLLARQARRSTDLKDAMAEFNRVIDLFPESSSVPEARFRLGRAWRDQGQWGRALHQFVEAFRTHPDATVAPRAMLEAAETMDLLGDLPGCLRMLQRLRTLAPHSPEAQEATWRMAVRVKHRLQKPPLSNDGPWPAGRAKWLKTPTLLTTAPDGDLLIYQSDLDHAFRLHGGDLTPIGPGVAGAKALVAPPAGGAWLLSKAGLLREQGAPMPLNGLGAITGAALDRWGALWVADAKTPALTVFGQDGASRPVASPTANALAPLATGGMIIAADADRKLLFLDGDGQPRAVVPYGKDLPAPFRYVIALASDGAGQVAALVEGGDFGEGIMILGPQGGVLRQATFKSLGISGRITSLALDRSGGLILCDRRNDLLIRLN
;
A
#
# COMPACT_ATOMS: atom_id res chain seq x y z
N MET A 1 98.13 -18.58 46.41
CA MET A 1 99.06 -17.68 45.78
C MET A 1 98.31 -16.75 44.85
N SER A 2 98.23 -15.51 45.29
CA SER A 2 97.87 -14.34 44.44
C SER A 2 98.85 -14.19 43.27
N PRO A 3 98.53 -13.29 42.26
CA PRO A 3 98.03 -11.94 42.44
C PRO A 3 97.12 -11.36 41.30
N ALA A 4 96.45 -10.30 41.70
CA ALA A 4 96.43 -8.93 41.15
C ALA A 4 95.64 -8.58 39.90
N SER A 5 94.71 -7.67 40.14
CA SER A 5 94.01 -6.78 39.21
C SER A 5 94.94 -5.83 38.44
N PRO A 6 94.45 -5.17 37.35
CA PRO A 6 94.10 -3.77 37.54
C PRO A 6 92.90 -3.30 36.68
N TRP A 7 92.20 -2.35 37.24
CA TRP A 7 91.32 -1.26 36.77
C TRP A 7 91.40 -0.84 35.28
N SER A 8 90.26 -0.82 34.60
CA SER A 8 90.07 0.05 33.43
C SER A 8 88.80 0.86 33.59
N ARG A 9 88.92 2.16 33.56
CA ARG A 9 87.94 3.16 33.62
C ARG A 9 87.14 3.19 32.30
N THR A 10 85.82 3.03 32.34
CA THR A 10 84.95 3.35 31.24
C THR A 10 84.20 4.70 31.51
N PRO A 11 84.03 5.58 30.51
CA PRO A 11 83.43 6.88 30.70
C PRO A 11 81.91 6.76 30.78
N VAL A 12 81.34 7.49 31.74
CA VAL A 12 79.86 7.67 31.91
C VAL A 12 79.38 8.52 30.75
N ALA A 13 78.66 7.91 29.81
CA ALA A 13 77.89 8.65 28.78
C ALA A 13 76.63 9.19 29.42
N LEU A 14 76.51 10.51 29.47
CA LEU A 14 75.34 11.28 29.85
C LEU A 14 74.25 11.09 28.76
N LEU A 15 73.33 10.19 28.99
CA LEU A 15 72.09 10.11 28.15
C LEU A 15 71.18 11.28 28.53
N CYS A 16 71.19 12.29 27.69
CA CYS A 16 70.11 13.31 27.67
C CYS A 16 68.78 12.61 27.33
N ALA A 17 67.92 12.45 28.34
CA ALA A 17 66.56 12.06 28.14
C ALA A 17 65.80 13.20 27.42
N LEU A 18 65.55 13.04 26.11
CA LEU A 18 64.60 13.80 25.40
C LEU A 18 63.19 13.50 26.01
N PRO A 19 62.37 14.52 26.32
CA PRO A 19 61.01 14.27 26.74
C PRO A 19 60.30 13.59 25.56
N ALA A 20 59.82 12.38 25.78
CA ALA A 20 58.89 11.72 24.88
C ALA A 20 57.65 12.65 24.76
N LEU A 21 57.55 13.38 23.68
CA LEU A 21 56.30 13.99 23.26
C LEU A 21 55.26 12.89 23.20
N ILE A 22 54.38 12.86 24.19
CA ILE A 22 53.17 12.02 24.17
C ILE A 22 52.39 12.51 22.95
N GLN A 23 52.57 11.84 21.81
CA GLN A 23 51.68 11.95 20.69
C GLN A 23 50.31 11.42 21.19
N VAL A 24 49.44 12.31 21.63
CA VAL A 24 48.01 11.98 21.74
C VAL A 24 47.62 11.42 20.39
N PRO A 25 47.19 10.16 20.29
CA PRO A 25 46.95 9.56 19.00
C PRO A 25 45.94 10.43 18.24
N ALA A 26 46.23 10.74 16.99
CA ALA A 26 45.41 11.56 16.08
C ALA A 26 43.92 11.10 16.07
N LEU A 27 43.69 9.83 16.30
CA LEU A 27 42.39 9.18 16.46
C LEU A 27 41.55 9.75 17.63
N ALA A 28 42.18 10.15 18.75
CA ALA A 28 41.43 10.72 19.88
C ALA A 28 41.00 12.16 19.59
N GLN A 29 41.77 12.93 18.83
CA GLN A 29 41.39 14.28 18.40
C GLN A 29 40.32 14.25 17.30
N GLU A 30 40.39 13.29 16.38
CA GLU A 30 39.37 13.09 15.35
C GLU A 30 38.02 12.68 15.99
N GLY A 31 38.01 11.84 17.01
CA GLY A 31 36.83 11.41 17.74
C GLY A 31 36.10 12.57 18.44
N ASP A 32 36.87 13.43 19.11
CA ASP A 32 36.29 14.62 19.80
C ASP A 32 35.74 15.67 18.79
N LEU A 33 36.45 15.85 17.67
CA LEU A 33 35.93 16.72 16.58
C LEU A 33 34.65 16.17 15.97
N ALA A 34 34.58 14.88 15.68
CA ALA A 34 33.43 14.24 15.11
C ALA A 34 32.20 14.33 16.04
N GLU A 35 32.38 14.10 17.35
CA GLU A 35 31.33 14.25 18.32
C GLU A 35 30.79 15.67 18.38
N ARG A 36 31.67 16.67 18.44
CA ARG A 36 31.28 18.08 18.45
C ARG A 36 30.48 18.46 17.20
N LEU A 37 30.96 18.07 16.02
CA LEU A 37 30.25 18.31 14.75
C LEU A 37 28.89 17.59 14.74
N TYR A 38 28.82 16.33 15.15
CA TYR A 38 27.56 15.59 15.19
C TYR A 38 26.55 16.29 16.11
N ARG A 39 26.94 16.59 17.36
CA ARG A 39 26.05 17.28 18.33
C ARG A 39 25.69 18.70 17.90
N SER A 40 26.58 19.43 17.20
CA SER A 40 26.25 20.74 16.63
C SER A 40 25.17 20.62 15.56
N GLY A 41 25.31 19.64 14.66
CA GLY A 41 24.27 19.34 13.66
C GLY A 41 22.94 18.95 14.28
N GLU A 42 22.92 18.14 15.36
CA GLU A 42 21.67 17.79 16.07
C GLU A 42 21.00 19.02 16.68
N ARG A 43 21.77 19.93 17.29
CA ARG A 43 21.24 21.18 17.85
C ARG A 43 20.63 22.07 16.76
N ALA A 44 21.36 22.27 15.66
CA ALA A 44 20.87 23.02 14.51
C ALA A 44 19.58 22.39 13.93
N TYR A 45 19.54 21.06 13.85
CA TYR A 45 18.35 20.35 13.37
C TYR A 45 17.16 20.52 14.31
N ALA A 46 17.35 20.46 15.63
CA ALA A 46 16.30 20.66 16.62
C ALA A 46 15.69 22.09 16.56
N THR A 47 16.50 23.08 16.21
CA THR A 47 16.05 24.48 16.00
C THR A 47 15.53 24.74 14.58
N LYS A 48 15.39 23.70 13.74
CA LYS A 48 14.98 23.77 12.32
C LYS A 48 15.95 24.54 11.42
N ALA A 49 17.17 24.80 11.87
CA ALA A 49 18.27 25.33 11.05
C ALA A 49 18.84 24.22 10.13
N TYR A 50 17.99 23.69 9.26
CA TYR A 50 18.28 22.47 8.49
C TYR A 50 19.52 22.58 7.61
N LYS A 51 19.72 23.74 6.97
CA LYS A 51 20.91 23.96 6.13
C LYS A 51 22.19 23.83 6.93
N GLU A 52 22.26 24.49 8.11
CA GLU A 52 23.40 24.43 9.01
C GLU A 52 23.65 22.99 9.51
N ALA A 53 22.59 22.26 9.85
CA ALA A 53 22.70 20.86 10.26
C ALA A 53 23.27 19.99 9.14
N MET A 54 22.80 20.17 7.89
CA MET A 54 23.30 19.41 6.74
C MET A 54 24.76 19.72 6.43
N ASP A 55 25.13 20.99 6.46
CA ASP A 55 26.53 21.44 6.23
C ASP A 55 27.45 20.87 7.30
N THR A 56 27.04 20.93 8.58
CA THR A 56 27.82 20.42 9.72
C THR A 56 28.01 18.90 9.66
N TRP A 57 26.96 18.13 9.37
CA TRP A 57 27.08 16.68 9.16
C TRP A 57 27.89 16.35 7.90
N GLY A 58 27.80 17.17 6.85
CA GLY A 58 28.66 17.07 5.67
C GLY A 58 30.14 17.25 5.99
N GLN A 59 30.49 18.27 6.82
CA GLN A 59 31.86 18.49 7.31
C GLN A 59 32.38 17.32 8.14
N LEU A 60 31.52 16.73 9.03
CA LEU A 60 31.89 15.53 9.78
C LEU A 60 32.29 14.38 8.84
N LEU A 61 31.48 14.14 7.81
CA LEU A 61 31.74 13.05 6.85
C LEU A 61 33.00 13.25 6.00
N GLN A 62 33.46 14.51 5.86
CA GLN A 62 34.71 14.84 5.18
C GLN A 62 35.93 14.77 6.11
N SER A 63 35.80 15.32 7.33
CA SER A 63 36.94 15.47 8.27
C SER A 63 37.18 14.21 9.10
N ALA A 64 36.16 13.42 9.43
CA ALA A 64 36.24 12.24 10.27
C ALA A 64 35.40 11.07 9.75
N PRO A 65 35.65 10.56 8.53
CA PRO A 65 34.82 9.53 7.91
C PRO A 65 34.86 8.19 8.66
N LYS A 66 35.91 7.93 9.44
CA LYS A 66 36.04 6.68 10.19
C LYS A 66 35.50 6.76 11.64
N SER A 67 34.93 7.91 12.02
CA SER A 67 34.39 8.06 13.37
C SER A 67 33.12 7.25 13.58
N GLU A 68 32.78 6.92 14.83
CA GLU A 68 31.52 6.30 15.20
C GLU A 68 30.29 7.18 14.92
N PHE A 69 30.48 8.49 14.72
CA PHE A 69 29.42 9.44 14.41
C PHE A 69 29.11 9.53 12.90
N ALA A 70 30.02 9.07 12.04
CA ALA A 70 29.81 9.11 10.59
C ALA A 70 28.56 8.31 10.12
N PRO A 71 28.29 7.08 10.59
CA PRO A 71 27.08 6.35 10.25
C PRO A 71 25.80 7.06 10.77
N ARG A 72 25.87 7.69 11.95
CA ARG A 72 24.75 8.50 12.50
C ARG A 72 24.46 9.71 11.63
N ALA A 73 25.50 10.42 11.19
CA ALA A 73 25.35 11.58 10.29
C ALA A 73 24.74 11.17 8.93
N LEU A 74 25.22 10.06 8.34
CA LEU A 74 24.65 9.53 7.09
C LEU A 74 23.17 9.20 7.23
N LEU A 75 22.77 8.55 8.33
CA LEU A 75 21.39 8.21 8.60
C LEU A 75 20.53 9.48 8.81
N ALA A 76 21.06 10.49 9.53
CA ALA A 76 20.39 11.76 9.75
C ALA A 76 20.14 12.51 8.43
N LEU A 77 21.15 12.57 7.54
CA LEU A 77 21.04 13.15 6.20
C LEU A 77 20.00 12.42 5.36
N ALA A 78 20.00 11.07 5.37
CA ALA A 78 19.00 10.29 4.64
C ALA A 78 17.57 10.55 5.15
N ARG A 79 17.40 10.56 6.48
CA ARG A 79 16.08 10.87 7.10
C ARG A 79 15.59 12.27 6.74
N HIS A 80 16.48 13.26 6.71
CA HIS A 80 16.14 14.63 6.32
C HIS A 80 15.59 14.69 4.90
N GLN A 81 16.31 14.09 3.93
CA GLN A 81 15.88 14.04 2.54
C GLN A 81 14.50 13.39 2.38
N MET A 82 14.23 12.35 3.14
CA MET A 82 12.95 11.63 3.06
C MET A 82 11.79 12.35 3.75
N LYS A 83 12.01 12.95 4.93
CA LYS A 83 10.94 13.46 5.79
C LYS A 83 10.69 14.96 5.66
N VAL A 84 11.73 15.75 5.41
CA VAL A 84 11.66 17.22 5.37
C VAL A 84 11.64 17.73 3.93
N GLU A 85 12.60 17.29 3.13
CA GLU A 85 12.69 17.69 1.72
C GLU A 85 11.69 16.95 0.82
N HIS A 86 11.13 15.84 1.29
CA HIS A 86 10.26 14.95 0.51
C HIS A 86 10.90 14.47 -0.81
N LYS A 87 12.25 14.32 -0.81
CA LYS A 87 13.05 13.86 -1.95
C LYS A 87 13.69 12.49 -1.64
N PRO A 88 12.91 11.40 -1.65
CA PRO A 88 13.41 10.09 -1.24
C PRO A 88 14.58 9.59 -2.09
N GLU A 89 14.65 9.97 -3.38
CA GLU A 89 15.74 9.61 -4.27
C GLU A 89 17.07 10.21 -3.81
N ALA A 90 17.05 11.41 -3.25
CA ALA A 90 18.24 12.09 -2.72
C ALA A 90 18.80 11.42 -1.45
N ALA A 91 18.02 10.55 -0.78
CA ALA A 91 18.50 9.76 0.34
C ALA A 91 19.35 8.55 -0.09
N MET A 92 19.19 8.05 -1.32
CA MET A 92 19.84 6.81 -1.78
C MET A 92 21.37 6.83 -1.71
N PRO A 93 22.09 7.92 -2.08
CA PRO A 93 23.56 7.95 -1.94
C PRO A 93 24.03 7.79 -0.49
N PHE A 94 23.36 8.43 0.47
CA PHE A 94 23.72 8.31 1.90
C PHE A 94 23.48 6.89 2.41
N LEU A 95 22.35 6.27 2.04
CA LEU A 95 22.02 4.89 2.41
C LEU A 95 22.94 3.88 1.72
N ALA A 96 23.36 4.13 0.49
CA ALA A 96 24.33 3.28 -0.21
C ALA A 96 25.71 3.35 0.46
N ARG A 97 26.16 4.53 0.84
CA ARG A 97 27.41 4.72 1.58
C ARG A 97 27.37 4.07 2.96
N LEU A 98 26.27 4.24 3.71
CA LEU A 98 26.06 3.59 5.01
C LEU A 98 26.17 2.05 4.89
N LYS A 99 25.53 1.47 3.86
CA LYS A 99 25.65 0.03 3.58
C LYS A 99 27.06 -0.39 3.20
N ALA A 100 27.77 0.38 2.37
CA ALA A 100 29.08 -0.01 1.85
C ALA A 100 30.18 0.09 2.89
N GLU A 101 30.18 1.16 3.68
CA GLU A 101 31.27 1.52 4.58
C GLU A 101 31.01 1.11 6.04
N TYR A 102 29.72 1.06 6.47
CA TYR A 102 29.35 0.93 7.88
C TYR A 102 28.33 -0.19 8.15
N ILE A 103 28.34 -1.26 7.35
CA ILE A 103 27.37 -2.36 7.43
C ILE A 103 27.33 -3.06 8.81
N ARG A 104 28.37 -2.91 9.65
CA ARG A 104 28.43 -3.54 10.97
C ARG A 104 27.95 -2.64 12.11
N THR A 105 27.53 -1.42 11.81
CA THR A 105 27.04 -0.47 12.82
C THR A 105 25.54 -0.62 13.07
N PRO A 106 25.03 -0.30 14.26
CA PRO A 106 23.58 -0.35 14.55
C PRO A 106 22.75 0.51 13.59
N GLU A 107 23.28 1.64 13.16
CA GLU A 107 22.63 2.57 12.22
C GLU A 107 22.38 1.93 10.84
N ALA A 108 23.19 0.96 10.46
CA ALA A 108 23.03 0.24 9.21
C ALA A 108 21.71 -0.55 9.16
N ALA A 109 21.19 -1.02 10.28
CA ALA A 109 19.91 -1.73 10.34
C ALA A 109 18.76 -0.84 9.82
N GLU A 110 18.65 0.38 10.33
CA GLU A 110 17.66 1.32 9.85
C GLU A 110 17.99 1.81 8.41
N GLY A 111 19.26 2.05 8.12
CA GLY A 111 19.69 2.42 6.76
C GLY A 111 19.27 1.41 5.70
N LEU A 112 19.46 0.11 5.97
CA LEU A 112 19.02 -0.98 5.10
C LEU A 112 17.49 -1.03 4.98
N LEU A 113 16.76 -0.86 6.09
CA LEU A 113 15.30 -0.79 6.09
C LEU A 113 14.78 0.36 5.23
N LEU A 114 15.34 1.56 5.38
CA LEU A 114 14.98 2.72 4.57
C LEU A 114 15.31 2.48 3.09
N ARG A 115 16.51 1.95 2.80
CA ARG A 115 16.91 1.64 1.42
C ARG A 115 15.98 0.62 0.77
N GLY A 116 15.69 -0.48 1.46
CA GLY A 116 14.71 -1.48 1.00
C GLY A 116 13.33 -0.87 0.77
N THR A 117 12.91 0.07 1.63
CA THR A 117 11.64 0.79 1.48
C THR A 117 11.61 1.64 0.21
N LEU A 118 12.69 2.34 -0.10
CA LEU A 118 12.80 3.15 -1.31
C LEU A 118 12.80 2.28 -2.57
N LEU A 119 13.58 1.20 -2.56
CA LEU A 119 13.58 0.22 -3.67
C LEU A 119 12.18 -0.37 -3.90
N ALA A 120 11.46 -0.72 -2.83
CA ALA A 120 10.10 -1.23 -2.95
C ALA A 120 9.10 -0.19 -3.51
N ARG A 121 9.31 1.10 -3.23
CA ARG A 121 8.49 2.19 -3.82
C ARG A 121 8.75 2.40 -5.30
N GLN A 122 9.99 2.15 -5.75
CA GLN A 122 10.38 2.27 -7.16
C GLN A 122 9.99 1.04 -7.99
N ALA A 123 9.67 -0.08 -7.33
CA ALA A 123 9.23 -1.30 -8.00
C ALA A 123 7.91 -1.06 -8.76
N ARG A 124 7.88 -1.46 -10.03
CA ARG A 124 6.70 -1.36 -10.90
C ARG A 124 6.01 -2.71 -11.10
N ARG A 125 6.71 -3.79 -10.79
CA ARG A 125 6.25 -5.19 -10.84
C ARG A 125 6.70 -5.94 -9.60
N SER A 126 6.06 -7.05 -9.31
CA SER A 126 6.43 -7.89 -8.16
C SER A 126 7.86 -8.44 -8.30
N THR A 127 8.32 -8.65 -9.52
CA THR A 127 9.71 -9.06 -9.83
C THR A 127 10.75 -8.03 -9.46
N ASP A 128 10.40 -6.75 -9.48
CA ASP A 128 11.31 -5.64 -9.16
C ASP A 128 11.57 -5.53 -7.65
N LEU A 129 10.80 -6.25 -6.83
CA LEU A 129 10.93 -6.26 -5.37
C LEU A 129 12.16 -7.05 -4.86
N LYS A 130 12.88 -7.77 -5.73
CA LYS A 130 14.00 -8.64 -5.35
C LYS A 130 15.06 -7.91 -4.53
N ASP A 131 15.47 -6.73 -4.97
CA ASP A 131 16.51 -5.95 -4.29
C ASP A 131 16.01 -5.39 -2.95
N ALA A 132 14.77 -4.93 -2.89
CA ALA A 132 14.14 -4.50 -1.65
C ALA A 132 14.08 -5.64 -0.62
N MET A 133 13.65 -6.82 -1.05
CA MET A 133 13.56 -8.02 -0.21
C MET A 133 14.96 -8.44 0.30
N ALA A 134 16.00 -8.30 -0.53
CA ALA A 134 17.38 -8.58 -0.11
C ALA A 134 17.82 -7.62 1.00
N GLU A 135 17.43 -6.34 0.96
CA GLU A 135 17.75 -5.40 2.03
C GLU A 135 16.99 -5.74 3.33
N PHE A 136 15.70 -6.10 3.25
CA PHE A 136 14.93 -6.51 4.42
C PHE A 136 15.49 -7.78 5.06
N ASN A 137 15.90 -8.78 4.27
CA ASN A 137 16.56 -9.97 4.78
C ASN A 137 17.87 -9.62 5.49
N ARG A 138 18.69 -8.71 4.95
CA ARG A 138 19.91 -8.26 5.62
C ARG A 138 19.65 -7.64 6.99
N VAL A 139 18.57 -6.87 7.15
CA VAL A 139 18.19 -6.34 8.47
C VAL A 139 17.92 -7.48 9.44
N ILE A 140 17.14 -8.48 9.00
CA ILE A 140 16.74 -9.62 9.84
C ILE A 140 17.95 -10.48 10.22
N ASP A 141 18.84 -10.75 9.24
CA ASP A 141 19.95 -11.69 9.41
C ASP A 141 21.16 -11.07 10.16
N LEU A 142 21.47 -9.80 9.87
CA LEU A 142 22.63 -9.13 10.45
C LEU A 142 22.35 -8.42 11.78
N PHE A 143 21.10 -8.06 12.02
CA PHE A 143 20.68 -7.25 13.18
C PHE A 143 19.45 -7.83 13.89
N PRO A 144 19.46 -9.10 14.33
CA PRO A 144 18.26 -9.78 14.86
C PRO A 144 17.61 -9.06 16.05
N GLU A 145 18.41 -8.34 16.85
CA GLU A 145 17.95 -7.60 18.03
C GLU A 145 17.57 -6.14 17.74
N SER A 146 17.66 -5.70 16.48
CA SER A 146 17.33 -4.32 16.12
C SER A 146 15.83 -4.05 16.14
N SER A 147 15.45 -2.87 16.63
CA SER A 147 14.07 -2.36 16.54
C SER A 147 13.56 -2.22 15.10
N SER A 148 14.44 -2.30 14.11
CA SER A 148 14.07 -2.30 12.68
C SER A 148 13.58 -3.65 12.16
N VAL A 149 13.81 -4.75 12.90
CA VAL A 149 13.46 -6.12 12.48
C VAL A 149 11.95 -6.32 12.27
N PRO A 150 11.07 -5.89 13.19
CA PRO A 150 9.63 -6.06 12.99
C PRO A 150 9.11 -5.38 11.72
N GLU A 151 9.57 -4.17 11.45
CA GLU A 151 9.19 -3.44 10.24
C GLU A 151 9.79 -4.10 8.98
N ALA A 152 11.03 -4.59 9.04
CA ALA A 152 11.65 -5.32 7.94
C ALA A 152 10.88 -6.60 7.61
N ARG A 153 10.49 -7.40 8.63
CA ARG A 153 9.63 -8.58 8.46
C ARG A 153 8.27 -8.23 7.87
N PHE A 154 7.63 -7.18 8.37
CA PHE A 154 6.35 -6.72 7.84
C PHE A 154 6.45 -6.36 6.34
N ARG A 155 7.48 -5.61 5.95
CA ARG A 155 7.69 -5.23 4.55
C ARG A 155 8.06 -6.41 3.66
N LEU A 156 8.87 -7.33 4.16
CA LEU A 156 9.20 -8.58 3.48
C LEU A 156 7.94 -9.44 3.29
N GLY A 157 7.09 -9.54 4.32
CA GLY A 157 5.79 -10.21 4.23
C GLY A 157 4.90 -9.63 3.14
N ARG A 158 4.82 -8.30 3.06
CA ARG A 158 4.11 -7.62 1.98
C ARG A 158 4.67 -7.96 0.61
N ALA A 159 5.99 -7.90 0.45
CA ALA A 159 6.64 -8.24 -0.81
C ALA A 159 6.35 -9.70 -1.26
N TRP A 160 6.38 -10.66 -0.32
CA TRP A 160 6.00 -12.04 -0.59
C TRP A 160 4.53 -12.17 -1.01
N ARG A 161 3.62 -11.43 -0.34
CA ARG A 161 2.20 -11.44 -0.69
C ARG A 161 1.97 -10.91 -2.11
N ASP A 162 2.68 -9.86 -2.51
CA ASP A 162 2.58 -9.28 -3.84
C ASP A 162 3.07 -10.23 -4.94
N GLN A 163 3.98 -11.12 -4.60
CA GLN A 163 4.42 -12.23 -5.46
C GLN A 163 3.49 -13.45 -5.39
N GLY A 164 2.36 -13.38 -4.68
CA GLY A 164 1.45 -14.51 -4.49
C GLY A 164 2.00 -15.63 -3.60
N GLN A 165 3.11 -15.41 -2.90
CA GLN A 165 3.74 -16.36 -1.98
C GLN A 165 3.12 -16.25 -0.58
N TRP A 166 1.83 -16.53 -0.49
CA TRP A 166 1.02 -16.25 0.71
C TRP A 166 1.51 -16.98 1.96
N GLY A 167 1.98 -18.23 1.85
CA GLY A 167 2.55 -18.94 2.99
C GLY A 167 3.80 -18.27 3.56
N ARG A 168 4.71 -17.79 2.69
CA ARG A 168 5.89 -17.02 3.11
C ARG A 168 5.51 -15.67 3.70
N ALA A 169 4.52 -15.00 3.10
CA ALA A 169 4.00 -13.74 3.61
C ALA A 169 3.45 -13.90 5.03
N LEU A 170 2.59 -14.90 5.25
CA LEU A 170 2.01 -15.21 6.55
C LEU A 170 3.07 -15.45 7.61
N HIS A 171 4.09 -16.25 7.28
CA HIS A 171 5.22 -16.49 8.18
C HIS A 171 5.88 -15.18 8.61
N GLN A 172 6.22 -14.29 7.68
CA GLN A 172 6.87 -13.02 7.99
C GLN A 172 5.98 -12.10 8.82
N PHE A 173 4.68 -12.01 8.52
CA PHE A 173 3.74 -11.22 9.32
C PHE A 173 3.62 -11.74 10.75
N VAL A 174 3.51 -13.07 10.92
CA VAL A 174 3.43 -13.70 12.25
C VAL A 174 4.71 -13.44 13.05
N GLU A 175 5.88 -13.62 12.45
CA GLU A 175 7.15 -13.36 13.12
C GLU A 175 7.34 -11.89 13.51
N ALA A 176 6.80 -10.93 12.73
CA ALA A 176 6.89 -9.51 13.03
C ALA A 176 6.27 -9.13 14.38
N PHE A 177 5.10 -9.70 14.72
CA PHE A 177 4.44 -9.41 16.00
C PHE A 177 4.72 -10.44 17.10
N ARG A 178 5.12 -11.67 16.74
CA ARG A 178 5.43 -12.71 17.74
C ARG A 178 6.71 -12.41 18.51
N THR A 179 7.75 -11.96 17.78
CA THR A 179 9.05 -11.64 18.35
C THR A 179 9.08 -10.26 19.02
N HIS A 180 8.26 -9.34 18.56
CA HIS A 180 8.21 -7.95 19.04
C HIS A 180 6.75 -7.48 19.16
N PRO A 181 6.01 -7.96 20.18
CA PRO A 181 4.58 -7.65 20.32
C PRO A 181 4.29 -6.16 20.55
N ASP A 182 5.24 -5.43 21.15
CA ASP A 182 5.12 -3.99 21.43
C ASP A 182 5.59 -3.09 20.30
N ALA A 183 6.05 -3.67 19.17
CA ALA A 183 6.44 -2.88 18.01
C ALA A 183 5.23 -2.14 17.42
N THR A 184 5.43 -0.89 17.00
CA THR A 184 4.36 -0.06 16.39
C THR A 184 3.74 -0.71 15.16
N VAL A 185 4.47 -1.59 14.48
CA VAL A 185 3.99 -2.32 13.29
C VAL A 185 3.20 -3.59 13.67
N ALA A 186 3.22 -4.04 14.93
CA ALA A 186 2.61 -5.31 15.33
C ALA A 186 1.09 -5.37 15.02
N PRO A 187 0.26 -4.36 15.31
CA PRO A 187 -1.16 -4.38 14.94
C PRO A 187 -1.39 -4.51 13.43
N ARG A 188 -0.59 -3.81 12.63
CA ARG A 188 -0.65 -3.90 11.16
C ARG A 188 -0.23 -5.27 10.66
N ALA A 189 0.81 -5.87 11.26
CA ALA A 189 1.25 -7.20 10.92
C ALA A 189 0.19 -8.27 11.25
N MET A 190 -0.53 -8.11 12.37
CA MET A 190 -1.64 -8.99 12.74
C MET A 190 -2.81 -8.88 11.74
N LEU A 191 -3.16 -7.67 11.33
CA LEU A 191 -4.20 -7.45 10.32
C LEU A 191 -3.83 -8.10 8.98
N GLU A 192 -2.60 -7.91 8.52
CA GLU A 192 -2.10 -8.50 7.28
C GLU A 192 -1.97 -10.04 7.37
N ALA A 193 -1.63 -10.57 8.54
CA ALA A 193 -1.64 -12.01 8.78
C ALA A 193 -3.06 -12.59 8.66
N ALA A 194 -4.06 -11.93 9.25
CA ALA A 194 -5.46 -12.33 9.15
C ALA A 194 -5.95 -12.35 7.70
N GLU A 195 -5.65 -11.29 6.94
CA GLU A 195 -5.99 -11.22 5.51
C GLU A 195 -5.32 -12.34 4.71
N THR A 196 -4.06 -12.64 5.04
CA THR A 196 -3.31 -13.69 4.36
C THR A 196 -3.85 -15.09 4.69
N MET A 197 -4.30 -15.31 5.94
CA MET A 197 -4.99 -16.54 6.33
C MET A 197 -6.28 -16.74 5.51
N ASP A 198 -7.04 -15.68 5.31
CA ASP A 198 -8.25 -15.72 4.49
C ASP A 198 -7.95 -16.08 3.02
N LEU A 199 -6.89 -15.53 2.44
CA LEU A 199 -6.43 -15.89 1.09
C LEU A 199 -5.99 -17.35 0.97
N LEU A 200 -5.45 -17.92 2.05
CA LEU A 200 -5.11 -19.34 2.14
C LEU A 200 -6.33 -20.25 2.39
N GLY A 201 -7.53 -19.67 2.55
CA GLY A 201 -8.76 -20.41 2.84
C GLY A 201 -9.02 -20.70 4.31
N ASP A 202 -8.14 -20.24 5.21
CA ASP A 202 -8.31 -20.41 6.67
C ASP A 202 -9.16 -19.25 7.25
N LEU A 203 -10.46 -19.27 6.94
CA LEU A 203 -11.40 -18.28 7.50
C LEU A 203 -11.47 -18.35 9.04
N PRO A 204 -11.50 -19.54 9.69
CA PRO A 204 -11.47 -19.60 11.15
C PRO A 204 -10.21 -18.96 11.75
N GLY A 205 -9.03 -19.21 11.16
CA GLY A 205 -7.77 -18.58 11.58
C GLY A 205 -7.79 -17.07 11.40
N CYS A 206 -8.30 -16.58 10.26
CA CYS A 206 -8.51 -15.17 10.01
C CYS A 206 -9.38 -14.52 11.10
N LEU A 207 -10.55 -15.06 11.40
CA LEU A 207 -11.46 -14.53 12.42
C LEU A 207 -10.82 -14.51 13.81
N ARG A 208 -10.12 -15.58 14.20
CA ARG A 208 -9.37 -15.63 15.47
C ARG A 208 -8.29 -14.56 15.54
N MET A 209 -7.56 -14.34 14.45
CA MET A 209 -6.50 -13.32 14.37
C MET A 209 -7.06 -11.90 14.48
N LEU A 210 -8.17 -11.62 13.78
CA LEU A 210 -8.86 -10.32 13.87
C LEU A 210 -9.39 -10.08 15.31
N GLN A 211 -9.95 -11.11 15.95
CA GLN A 211 -10.39 -11.00 17.35
C GLN A 211 -9.20 -10.77 18.29
N ARG A 212 -8.09 -11.48 18.10
CA ARG A 212 -6.87 -11.27 18.89
C ARG A 212 -6.32 -9.85 18.75
N LEU A 213 -6.31 -9.31 17.53
CA LEU A 213 -5.90 -7.92 17.28
C LEU A 213 -6.75 -6.93 18.08
N ARG A 214 -8.07 -7.10 18.07
CA ARG A 214 -9.00 -6.25 18.84
C ARG A 214 -8.75 -6.30 20.35
N THR A 215 -8.34 -7.47 20.85
CA THR A 215 -8.04 -7.67 22.29
C THR A 215 -6.69 -7.07 22.67
N LEU A 216 -5.65 -7.26 21.84
CA LEU A 216 -4.29 -6.84 22.19
C LEU A 216 -4.02 -5.35 21.91
N ALA A 217 -4.67 -4.78 20.90
CA ALA A 217 -4.46 -3.39 20.50
C ALA A 217 -5.78 -2.64 20.29
N PRO A 218 -6.69 -2.57 21.31
CA PRO A 218 -8.08 -2.12 21.13
C PRO A 218 -8.21 -0.67 20.64
N HIS A 219 -7.22 0.17 20.89
CA HIS A 219 -7.20 1.57 20.48
C HIS A 219 -6.48 1.84 19.17
N SER A 220 -5.95 0.80 18.52
CA SER A 220 -5.29 0.96 17.22
C SER A 220 -6.31 1.13 16.08
N PRO A 221 -5.97 1.87 15.02
CA PRO A 221 -6.79 1.96 13.82
C PRO A 221 -7.07 0.58 13.21
N GLU A 222 -6.09 -0.31 13.30
CA GLU A 222 -6.19 -1.68 12.78
C GLU A 222 -7.22 -2.53 13.55
N ALA A 223 -7.41 -2.28 14.84
CA ALA A 223 -8.45 -2.97 15.62
C ALA A 223 -9.86 -2.51 15.23
N GLN A 224 -10.02 -1.23 14.90
CA GLN A 224 -11.28 -0.72 14.35
C GLN A 224 -11.54 -1.35 12.98
N GLU A 225 -10.52 -1.43 12.14
CA GLU A 225 -10.61 -2.07 10.84
C GLU A 225 -10.91 -3.57 10.96
N ALA A 226 -10.30 -4.27 11.91
CA ALA A 226 -10.58 -5.67 12.19
C ALA A 226 -12.05 -5.92 12.57
N THR A 227 -12.69 -4.96 13.25
CA THR A 227 -14.09 -5.08 13.68
C THR A 227 -15.02 -5.18 12.48
N TRP A 228 -14.93 -4.27 11.54
CA TRP A 228 -15.81 -4.30 10.37
C TRP A 228 -15.44 -5.42 9.40
N ARG A 229 -14.15 -5.72 9.20
CA ARG A 229 -13.69 -6.82 8.35
C ARG A 229 -14.18 -8.18 8.86
N MET A 230 -14.21 -8.35 10.18
CA MET A 230 -14.77 -9.56 10.80
C MET A 230 -16.29 -9.63 10.59
N ALA A 231 -17.01 -8.52 10.82
CA ALA A 231 -18.46 -8.47 10.63
C ALA A 231 -18.88 -8.81 9.20
N VAL A 232 -18.18 -8.25 8.21
CA VAL A 232 -18.41 -8.52 6.78
C VAL A 232 -18.21 -9.99 6.45
N ARG A 233 -17.13 -10.62 6.94
CA ARG A 233 -16.87 -12.05 6.71
C ARG A 233 -17.91 -12.95 7.36
N VAL A 234 -18.30 -12.64 8.58
CA VAL A 234 -19.37 -13.39 9.28
C VAL A 234 -20.69 -13.27 8.49
N LYS A 235 -21.08 -12.06 8.10
CA LYS A 235 -22.30 -11.80 7.34
C LYS A 235 -22.32 -12.58 6.01
N HIS A 236 -21.31 -12.41 5.18
CA HIS A 236 -21.35 -12.93 3.81
C HIS A 236 -20.91 -14.38 3.68
N ARG A 237 -20.07 -14.89 4.56
CA ARG A 237 -19.46 -16.23 4.41
C ARG A 237 -19.99 -17.26 5.40
N LEU A 238 -20.45 -16.84 6.59
CA LEU A 238 -21.00 -17.74 7.59
C LEU A 238 -22.53 -17.68 7.67
N GLN A 239 -23.08 -16.48 7.85
CA GLN A 239 -24.54 -16.31 7.97
C GLN A 239 -25.26 -16.39 6.62
N LYS A 240 -24.65 -15.80 5.57
CA LYS A 240 -25.19 -15.75 4.20
C LYS A 240 -26.67 -15.38 4.14
N PRO A 241 -27.14 -14.31 4.80
CA PRO A 241 -28.55 -13.94 4.73
C PRO A 241 -28.91 -13.65 3.28
N PRO A 242 -30.13 -13.92 2.84
CA PRO A 242 -30.60 -13.52 1.51
C PRO A 242 -30.39 -12.01 1.33
N LEU A 243 -30.10 -11.58 0.10
CA LEU A 243 -30.04 -10.15 -0.20
C LEU A 243 -31.42 -9.56 -0.04
N SER A 244 -31.54 -8.44 0.66
CA SER A 244 -32.77 -7.69 0.87
C SER A 244 -32.62 -6.26 0.41
N ASN A 245 -33.69 -5.70 -0.14
CA ASN A 245 -33.74 -4.31 -0.54
C ASN A 245 -34.21 -3.46 0.64
N ASP A 246 -33.33 -2.63 1.16
CA ASP A 246 -33.62 -1.71 2.26
C ASP A 246 -34.27 -0.39 1.77
N GLY A 247 -34.41 -0.24 0.45
CA GLY A 247 -34.98 0.94 -0.17
C GLY A 247 -34.00 2.06 -0.48
N PRO A 248 -34.54 3.28 -0.73
CA PRO A 248 -33.73 4.45 -0.98
C PRO A 248 -32.78 4.79 0.18
N TRP A 249 -31.52 5.11 -0.14
CA TRP A 249 -30.51 5.41 0.85
C TRP A 249 -29.77 6.72 0.53
N PRO A 250 -29.47 7.58 1.50
CA PRO A 250 -29.90 7.51 2.91
C PRO A 250 -31.41 7.59 3.10
N ALA A 251 -31.91 6.96 4.14
CA ALA A 251 -33.35 6.90 4.40
C ALA A 251 -33.99 8.31 4.41
N GLY A 252 -35.16 8.44 3.79
CA GLY A 252 -35.89 9.70 3.68
C GLY A 252 -35.42 10.67 2.59
N ARG A 253 -34.34 10.35 1.88
CA ARG A 253 -33.76 11.17 0.79
C ARG A 253 -33.93 10.52 -0.58
N ALA A 254 -35.17 10.19 -0.96
CA ALA A 254 -35.47 9.74 -2.31
C ALA A 254 -35.33 10.90 -3.31
N LYS A 255 -34.75 10.62 -4.48
CA LYS A 255 -34.65 11.59 -5.61
C LYS A 255 -33.93 12.91 -5.29
N TRP A 256 -32.89 12.87 -4.48
CA TRP A 256 -32.05 14.02 -4.16
C TRP A 256 -30.80 14.14 -5.04
N LEU A 257 -30.56 13.14 -5.85
CA LEU A 257 -29.53 13.11 -6.89
C LEU A 257 -30.11 13.45 -8.25
N LYS A 258 -29.25 13.76 -9.21
CA LYS A 258 -29.61 13.93 -10.62
C LYS A 258 -28.75 13.02 -11.47
N THR A 259 -29.35 12.04 -12.12
CA THR A 259 -28.69 11.06 -12.99
C THR A 259 -27.35 10.54 -12.44
N PRO A 260 -27.35 9.91 -11.27
CA PRO A 260 -26.13 9.30 -10.74
C PRO A 260 -25.72 8.14 -11.66
N THR A 261 -24.42 8.07 -12.02
CA THR A 261 -23.93 7.06 -12.98
C THR A 261 -22.73 6.29 -12.51
N LEU A 262 -21.83 6.89 -11.72
CA LEU A 262 -20.66 6.22 -11.16
C LEU A 262 -20.68 6.32 -9.64
N LEU A 263 -20.24 5.26 -9.00
CA LEU A 263 -20.22 5.12 -7.55
C LEU A 263 -18.95 4.39 -7.12
N THR A 264 -18.31 4.88 -6.07
CA THR A 264 -17.20 4.18 -5.40
C THR A 264 -17.14 4.53 -3.93
N THR A 265 -16.53 3.69 -3.12
CA THR A 265 -16.32 3.92 -1.69
C THR A 265 -14.92 4.47 -1.46
N ALA A 266 -14.82 5.58 -0.75
CA ALA A 266 -13.56 6.16 -0.32
C ALA A 266 -12.93 5.37 0.86
N PRO A 267 -11.62 5.48 1.08
CA PRO A 267 -10.93 4.79 2.17
C PRO A 267 -11.46 5.10 3.57
N ASP A 268 -12.06 6.29 3.78
CA ASP A 268 -12.72 6.69 5.03
C ASP A 268 -14.12 6.11 5.21
N GLY A 269 -14.68 5.50 4.17
CA GLY A 269 -16.01 4.89 4.15
C GLY A 269 -17.10 5.78 3.57
N ASP A 270 -16.77 7.01 3.18
CA ASP A 270 -17.70 7.89 2.45
C ASP A 270 -17.96 7.33 1.05
N LEU A 271 -19.11 7.72 0.49
CA LEU A 271 -19.40 7.41 -0.90
C LEU A 271 -19.05 8.59 -1.81
N LEU A 272 -18.39 8.28 -2.91
CA LEU A 272 -18.17 9.21 -4.02
C LEU A 272 -19.14 8.87 -5.14
N ILE A 273 -19.84 9.90 -5.64
CA ILE A 273 -20.94 9.76 -6.60
C ILE A 273 -20.71 10.74 -7.73
N TYR A 274 -20.68 10.25 -8.98
CA TYR A 274 -20.68 11.15 -10.14
C TYR A 274 -22.09 11.25 -10.73
N GLN A 275 -22.53 12.48 -10.96
CA GLN A 275 -23.83 12.80 -11.55
C GLN A 275 -23.63 13.33 -12.97
N SER A 276 -24.12 12.58 -13.95
CA SER A 276 -23.82 12.86 -15.37
C SER A 276 -24.46 14.13 -15.91
N ASP A 277 -25.63 14.53 -15.40
CA ASP A 277 -26.31 15.75 -15.86
C ASP A 277 -25.68 17.03 -15.27
N LEU A 278 -24.93 16.88 -14.19
CA LEU A 278 -24.20 18.00 -13.56
C LEU A 278 -22.72 18.00 -13.96
N ASP A 279 -22.24 16.96 -14.65
CA ASP A 279 -20.82 16.74 -14.96
C ASP A 279 -19.91 16.88 -13.74
N HIS A 280 -20.38 16.45 -12.56
CA HIS A 280 -19.70 16.70 -11.30
C HIS A 280 -19.72 15.50 -10.37
N ALA A 281 -18.65 15.35 -9.57
CA ALA A 281 -18.58 14.37 -8.50
C ALA A 281 -18.95 15.00 -7.15
N PHE A 282 -19.51 14.18 -6.28
CA PHE A 282 -19.97 14.54 -4.95
C PHE A 282 -19.49 13.52 -3.93
N ARG A 283 -19.23 13.98 -2.72
CA ARG A 283 -18.97 13.15 -1.55
C ARG A 283 -20.22 13.12 -0.68
N LEU A 284 -20.62 11.93 -0.30
CA LEU A 284 -21.69 11.68 0.65
C LEU A 284 -21.07 11.28 2.00
N HIS A 285 -21.14 12.18 2.97
CA HIS A 285 -20.65 11.99 4.34
C HIS A 285 -21.79 12.23 5.33
N GLY A 286 -22.07 11.29 6.23
CA GLY A 286 -23.11 11.45 7.27
C GLY A 286 -24.51 11.81 6.77
N GLY A 287 -24.78 11.63 5.48
CA GLY A 287 -26.02 12.01 4.83
C GLY A 287 -25.98 13.37 4.10
N ASP A 288 -24.89 14.11 4.18
CA ASP A 288 -24.67 15.37 3.48
C ASP A 288 -23.90 15.15 2.16
N LEU A 289 -24.38 15.79 1.08
CA LEU A 289 -23.81 15.72 -0.24
C LEU A 289 -23.01 16.98 -0.54
N THR A 290 -21.70 16.86 -0.67
CA THR A 290 -20.80 17.98 -0.95
C THR A 290 -20.11 17.80 -2.30
N PRO A 291 -20.00 18.85 -3.16
CA PRO A 291 -19.29 18.75 -4.43
C PRO A 291 -17.80 18.56 -4.22
N ILE A 292 -17.15 17.81 -5.14
CA ILE A 292 -15.72 17.50 -5.06
C ILE A 292 -15.02 17.93 -6.36
N GLY A 293 -14.01 18.80 -6.23
CA GLY A 293 -13.16 19.20 -7.34
C GLY A 293 -13.93 19.95 -8.45
N PRO A 294 -13.29 20.17 -9.60
CA PRO A 294 -13.94 20.77 -10.75
C PRO A 294 -14.83 19.77 -11.50
N GLY A 295 -15.79 20.29 -12.26
CA GLY A 295 -16.64 19.50 -13.14
C GLY A 295 -15.83 18.80 -14.27
N VAL A 296 -16.24 17.60 -14.63
CA VAL A 296 -15.64 16.77 -15.69
C VAL A 296 -16.71 16.17 -16.57
N ALA A 297 -16.89 16.75 -17.75
CA ALA A 297 -17.88 16.26 -18.69
C ALA A 297 -17.60 14.82 -19.15
N GLY A 298 -18.63 13.99 -19.08
CA GLY A 298 -18.59 12.63 -19.61
C GLY A 298 -17.56 11.72 -18.94
N ALA A 299 -17.39 11.83 -17.62
CA ALA A 299 -16.53 10.92 -16.86
C ALA A 299 -16.90 9.45 -17.09
N LYS A 300 -15.87 8.61 -17.24
CA LYS A 300 -15.97 7.18 -17.51
C LYS A 300 -15.63 6.31 -16.30
N ALA A 301 -14.86 6.84 -15.37
CA ALA A 301 -14.59 6.19 -14.10
C ALA A 301 -14.41 7.23 -12.98
N LEU A 302 -14.79 6.83 -11.80
CA LEU A 302 -14.60 7.54 -10.55
C LEU A 302 -13.83 6.60 -9.62
N VAL A 303 -12.66 7.02 -9.16
CA VAL A 303 -11.82 6.19 -8.30
C VAL A 303 -11.41 6.96 -7.05
N ALA A 304 -11.27 6.23 -5.95
CA ALA A 304 -10.87 6.77 -4.66
C ALA A 304 -9.43 6.35 -4.34
N PRO A 305 -8.45 7.28 -4.33
CA PRO A 305 -7.08 6.93 -4.01
C PRO A 305 -6.91 6.59 -2.53
N PRO A 306 -5.92 5.72 -2.17
CA PRO A 306 -5.65 5.34 -0.78
C PRO A 306 -5.30 6.52 0.14
N ALA A 307 -4.76 7.60 -0.41
CA ALA A 307 -4.46 8.83 0.31
C ALA A 307 -5.67 9.73 0.57
N GLY A 308 -6.87 9.33 0.12
CA GLY A 308 -8.08 10.13 0.17
C GLY A 308 -8.28 10.98 -1.09
N GLY A 309 -9.42 11.67 -1.16
CA GLY A 309 -9.83 12.46 -2.32
C GLY A 309 -10.56 11.64 -3.40
N ALA A 310 -10.76 12.26 -4.55
CA ALA A 310 -11.43 11.65 -5.71
C ALA A 310 -10.65 11.92 -7.00
N TRP A 311 -10.62 10.92 -7.88
CA TRP A 311 -10.08 11.04 -9.22
C TRP A 311 -11.15 10.69 -10.24
N LEU A 312 -11.32 11.58 -11.22
CA LEU A 312 -12.25 11.42 -12.34
C LEU A 312 -11.49 11.15 -13.63
N LEU A 313 -11.84 10.08 -14.30
CA LEU A 313 -11.27 9.69 -15.57
C LEU A 313 -12.23 10.00 -16.71
N SER A 314 -11.78 10.77 -17.69
CA SER A 314 -12.52 11.10 -18.92
C SER A 314 -11.64 10.92 -20.15
N LYS A 315 -12.18 11.19 -21.33
CA LYS A 315 -11.38 11.21 -22.57
C LYS A 315 -10.28 12.29 -22.56
N ALA A 316 -10.47 13.35 -21.77
CA ALA A 316 -9.46 14.42 -21.63
C ALA A 316 -8.27 14.05 -20.70
N GLY A 317 -8.36 12.95 -20.00
CA GLY A 317 -7.34 12.49 -19.05
C GLY A 317 -7.89 12.24 -17.65
N LEU A 318 -6.98 12.13 -16.70
CA LEU A 318 -7.27 11.96 -15.27
C LEU A 318 -7.26 13.31 -14.57
N LEU A 319 -8.39 13.69 -14.00
CA LEU A 319 -8.51 14.84 -13.13
C LEU A 319 -8.48 14.40 -11.68
N ARG A 320 -7.60 14.99 -10.89
CA ARG A 320 -7.47 14.77 -9.46
C ARG A 320 -8.16 15.89 -8.70
N GLU A 321 -8.82 15.58 -7.59
CA GLU A 321 -9.40 16.60 -6.70
C GLU A 321 -8.34 17.61 -6.24
N GLN A 322 -7.13 17.13 -5.97
CA GLN A 322 -5.96 17.94 -5.64
C GLN A 322 -4.81 17.58 -6.59
N GLY A 323 -4.23 18.56 -7.25
CA GLY A 323 -3.10 18.40 -8.14
C GLY A 323 -3.39 18.72 -9.61
N ALA A 324 -2.36 18.71 -10.43
CA ALA A 324 -2.50 18.97 -11.87
C ALA A 324 -3.18 17.79 -12.59
N PRO A 325 -3.98 18.05 -13.64
CA PRO A 325 -4.50 17.02 -14.50
C PRO A 325 -3.37 16.19 -15.11
N MET A 326 -3.55 14.86 -15.16
CA MET A 326 -2.60 13.95 -15.78
C MET A 326 -3.14 13.51 -17.14
N PRO A 327 -2.46 13.84 -18.25
CA PRO A 327 -2.87 13.35 -19.56
C PRO A 327 -2.66 11.84 -19.64
N LEU A 328 -3.64 11.11 -20.17
CA LEU A 328 -3.57 9.68 -20.39
C LEU A 328 -3.49 9.41 -21.90
N ASN A 329 -2.26 9.39 -22.41
CA ASN A 329 -2.03 9.20 -23.84
C ASN A 329 -2.28 7.75 -24.25
N GLY A 330 -2.77 7.55 -25.47
CA GLY A 330 -2.95 6.23 -26.08
C GLY A 330 -4.28 5.54 -25.77
N LEU A 331 -5.18 6.14 -25.00
CA LEU A 331 -6.51 5.60 -24.70
C LEU A 331 -7.54 6.08 -25.72
N GLY A 332 -8.39 5.16 -26.21
CA GLY A 332 -9.38 5.46 -27.26
C GLY A 332 -10.83 5.42 -26.80
N ALA A 333 -11.21 4.38 -26.08
CA ALA A 333 -12.59 4.16 -25.61
C ALA A 333 -12.58 3.52 -24.22
N ILE A 334 -12.37 4.35 -23.20
CA ILE A 334 -12.30 3.91 -21.80
C ILE A 334 -13.61 3.26 -21.38
N THR A 335 -13.55 2.02 -20.89
CA THR A 335 -14.66 1.25 -20.36
C THR A 335 -14.71 1.23 -18.84
N GLY A 336 -13.55 1.37 -18.18
CA GLY A 336 -13.47 1.43 -16.73
C GLY A 336 -12.06 1.73 -16.24
N ALA A 337 -11.95 2.09 -14.98
CA ALA A 337 -10.67 2.24 -14.31
C ALA A 337 -10.80 1.93 -12.81
N ALA A 338 -9.71 1.46 -12.22
CA ALA A 338 -9.61 1.26 -10.78
C ALA A 338 -8.15 1.47 -10.31
N LEU A 339 -7.99 1.83 -9.05
CA LEU A 339 -6.68 1.92 -8.42
C LEU A 339 -6.37 0.62 -7.69
N ASP A 340 -5.16 0.11 -7.90
CA ASP A 340 -4.68 -0.96 -7.06
C ASP A 340 -4.28 -0.46 -5.67
N ARG A 341 -3.94 -1.37 -4.78
CA ARG A 341 -3.51 -1.04 -3.41
C ARG A 341 -2.23 -0.20 -3.34
N TRP A 342 -1.47 -0.10 -4.43
CA TRP A 342 -0.23 0.67 -4.56
C TRP A 342 -0.48 2.06 -5.09
N GLY A 343 -1.72 2.35 -5.49
CA GLY A 343 -2.12 3.60 -6.12
C GLY A 343 -1.75 3.68 -7.60
N ALA A 344 -1.44 2.54 -8.25
CA ALA A 344 -1.35 2.49 -9.71
C ALA A 344 -2.75 2.43 -10.32
N LEU A 345 -2.97 3.22 -11.37
CA LEU A 345 -4.25 3.32 -12.06
C LEU A 345 -4.31 2.31 -13.21
N TRP A 346 -5.19 1.34 -13.08
CA TRP A 346 -5.49 0.37 -14.13
C TRP A 346 -6.67 0.87 -14.96
N VAL A 347 -6.48 0.95 -16.27
CA VAL A 347 -7.49 1.46 -17.22
C VAL A 347 -7.79 0.41 -18.25
N ALA A 348 -9.07 0.13 -18.44
CA ALA A 348 -9.60 -0.71 -19.51
C ALA A 348 -10.05 0.17 -20.69
N ASP A 349 -9.68 -0.24 -21.91
CA ASP A 349 -10.03 0.43 -23.16
C ASP A 349 -10.63 -0.58 -24.14
N ALA A 350 -11.82 -0.29 -24.67
CA ALA A 350 -12.50 -1.19 -25.62
C ALA A 350 -11.77 -1.32 -26.97
N LYS A 351 -10.88 -0.40 -27.31
CA LYS A 351 -10.15 -0.42 -28.60
C LYS A 351 -8.84 -1.22 -28.53
N THR A 352 -8.34 -1.49 -27.35
CA THR A 352 -7.09 -2.22 -27.16
C THR A 352 -7.33 -3.48 -26.32
N PRO A 353 -6.95 -4.67 -26.80
CA PRO A 353 -7.03 -5.90 -26.01
C PRO A 353 -5.89 -5.93 -24.99
N ALA A 354 -5.87 -4.94 -24.10
CA ALA A 354 -4.89 -4.79 -23.04
C ALA A 354 -5.41 -3.83 -21.99
N LEU A 355 -5.00 -4.04 -20.75
CA LEU A 355 -5.10 -3.03 -19.71
C LEU A 355 -3.88 -2.12 -19.76
N THR A 356 -4.07 -0.83 -19.53
CA THR A 356 -2.96 0.10 -19.37
C THR A 356 -2.83 0.47 -17.90
N VAL A 357 -1.66 0.25 -17.32
CA VAL A 357 -1.39 0.57 -15.91
C VAL A 357 -0.51 1.81 -15.85
N PHE A 358 -0.99 2.86 -15.20
CA PHE A 358 -0.28 4.12 -14.99
C PHE A 358 0.26 4.15 -13.57
N GLY A 359 1.57 4.38 -13.42
CA GLY A 359 2.20 4.66 -12.13
C GLY A 359 1.83 6.05 -11.61
N GLN A 360 2.17 6.31 -10.34
CA GLN A 360 1.97 7.65 -9.75
C GLN A 360 2.76 8.76 -10.45
N ASP A 361 3.85 8.38 -11.10
CA ASP A 361 4.72 9.24 -11.94
C ASP A 361 4.16 9.50 -13.36
N GLY A 362 3.00 8.90 -13.69
CA GLY A 362 2.40 8.99 -15.03
C GLY A 362 3.01 8.04 -16.07
N ALA A 363 4.05 7.28 -15.73
CA ALA A 363 4.59 6.28 -16.63
C ALA A 363 3.59 5.13 -16.81
N SER A 364 3.38 4.68 -18.04
CA SER A 364 2.42 3.63 -18.36
C SER A 364 3.10 2.34 -18.80
N ARG A 365 2.44 1.22 -18.51
CA ARG A 365 2.79 -0.10 -19.04
C ARG A 365 1.54 -0.84 -19.51
N PRO A 366 1.60 -1.57 -20.64
CA PRO A 366 0.52 -2.46 -21.03
C PRO A 366 0.56 -3.75 -20.21
N VAL A 367 -0.61 -4.28 -19.91
CA VAL A 367 -0.82 -5.61 -19.34
C VAL A 367 -1.67 -6.39 -20.33
N ALA A 368 -1.12 -7.47 -20.90
CA ALA A 368 -1.86 -8.31 -21.83
C ALA A 368 -3.09 -8.90 -21.13
N SER A 369 -4.26 -8.61 -21.65
CA SER A 369 -5.53 -9.13 -21.14
C SER A 369 -6.57 -9.12 -22.26
N PRO A 370 -7.65 -9.90 -22.15
CA PRO A 370 -8.83 -9.67 -22.98
C PRO A 370 -9.38 -8.26 -22.77
N THR A 371 -10.17 -7.77 -23.73
CA THR A 371 -10.89 -6.51 -23.58
C THR A 371 -11.79 -6.57 -22.32
N ALA A 372 -11.56 -5.68 -21.40
CA ALA A 372 -12.31 -5.63 -20.15
C ALA A 372 -13.44 -4.60 -20.21
N ASN A 373 -14.64 -4.98 -19.74
CA ASN A 373 -15.81 -4.10 -19.69
C ASN A 373 -15.94 -3.45 -18.30
N ALA A 374 -15.54 -4.17 -17.26
CA ALA A 374 -15.53 -3.68 -15.88
C ALA A 374 -14.30 -4.20 -15.15
N LEU A 375 -13.84 -3.44 -14.17
CA LEU A 375 -12.73 -3.84 -13.30
C LEU A 375 -12.90 -3.30 -11.88
N ALA A 376 -12.34 -4.04 -10.91
CA ALA A 376 -12.27 -3.63 -9.51
C ALA A 376 -10.97 -4.12 -8.88
N PRO A 377 -10.41 -3.41 -7.89
CA PRO A 377 -9.17 -3.80 -7.23
C PRO A 377 -9.39 -5.03 -6.35
N LEU A 378 -8.37 -5.86 -6.23
CA LEU A 378 -8.35 -6.98 -5.28
C LEU A 378 -7.57 -6.61 -4.02
N ALA A 379 -8.00 -7.11 -2.87
CA ALA A 379 -7.27 -6.97 -1.61
C ALA A 379 -5.84 -7.52 -1.69
N THR A 380 -5.58 -8.44 -2.63
CA THR A 380 -4.27 -9.03 -2.90
C THR A 380 -3.29 -8.12 -3.62
N GLY A 381 -3.76 -6.98 -4.15
CA GLY A 381 -2.94 -6.02 -4.90
C GLY A 381 -3.04 -6.13 -6.41
N GLY A 382 -3.84 -7.06 -6.91
CA GLY A 382 -4.16 -7.19 -8.33
C GLY A 382 -5.53 -6.60 -8.68
N MET A 383 -6.11 -7.10 -9.76
CA MET A 383 -7.36 -6.61 -10.32
C MET A 383 -8.29 -7.77 -10.69
N ILE A 384 -9.58 -7.62 -10.45
CA ILE A 384 -10.58 -8.45 -11.12
C ILE A 384 -11.10 -7.69 -12.34
N ILE A 385 -11.21 -8.40 -13.46
CA ILE A 385 -11.75 -7.86 -14.69
C ILE A 385 -12.87 -8.73 -15.23
N ALA A 386 -13.83 -8.10 -15.86
CA ALA A 386 -14.87 -8.78 -16.64
C ALA A 386 -14.52 -8.73 -18.12
N ALA A 387 -14.30 -9.89 -18.73
CA ALA A 387 -14.05 -10.07 -20.15
C ALA A 387 -15.29 -10.69 -20.79
N ASP A 388 -16.28 -9.86 -21.17
CA ASP A 388 -17.59 -10.32 -21.65
C ASP A 388 -17.48 -11.06 -22.98
N ALA A 389 -16.53 -10.67 -23.86
CA ALA A 389 -16.28 -11.37 -25.11
C ALA A 389 -15.89 -12.85 -24.88
N ASP A 390 -15.11 -13.11 -23.84
CA ASP A 390 -14.67 -14.43 -23.44
C ASP A 390 -15.59 -15.11 -22.40
N ARG A 391 -16.56 -14.37 -21.88
CA ARG A 391 -17.47 -14.78 -20.80
C ARG A 391 -16.72 -15.26 -19.56
N LYS A 392 -15.79 -14.45 -19.08
CA LYS A 392 -14.92 -14.78 -17.94
C LYS A 392 -14.71 -13.59 -17.03
N LEU A 393 -14.71 -13.88 -15.72
CA LEU A 393 -14.08 -13.02 -14.73
C LEU A 393 -12.66 -13.51 -14.52
N LEU A 394 -11.69 -12.64 -14.67
CA LEU A 394 -10.27 -12.93 -14.46
C LEU A 394 -9.78 -12.23 -13.21
N PHE A 395 -9.22 -13.00 -12.29
CA PHE A 395 -8.53 -12.49 -11.11
C PHE A 395 -7.05 -12.38 -11.45
N LEU A 396 -6.57 -11.17 -11.63
CA LEU A 396 -5.19 -10.88 -12.01
C LEU A 396 -4.37 -10.52 -10.76
N ASP A 397 -3.10 -10.90 -10.74
CA ASP A 397 -2.15 -10.38 -9.75
C ASP A 397 -1.65 -8.96 -10.09
N GLY A 398 -0.76 -8.41 -9.26
CA GLY A 398 -0.21 -7.07 -9.47
C GLY A 398 0.60 -6.90 -10.76
N ASP A 399 1.07 -8.00 -11.36
CA ASP A 399 1.75 -8.01 -12.65
C ASP A 399 0.79 -8.23 -13.83
N GLY A 400 -0.49 -8.51 -13.53
CA GLY A 400 -1.52 -8.77 -14.52
C GLY A 400 -1.62 -10.23 -14.96
N GLN A 401 -0.97 -11.16 -14.25
CA GLN A 401 -1.06 -12.58 -14.55
C GLN A 401 -2.34 -13.17 -13.95
N PRO A 402 -3.09 -14.00 -14.67
CA PRO A 402 -4.31 -14.60 -14.17
C PRO A 402 -3.99 -15.63 -13.06
N ARG A 403 -4.66 -15.46 -11.91
CA ARG A 403 -4.59 -16.35 -10.73
C ARG A 403 -5.79 -17.25 -10.62
N ALA A 404 -6.96 -16.74 -10.99
CA ALA A 404 -8.17 -17.51 -11.07
C ALA A 404 -9.04 -17.03 -12.23
N VAL A 405 -9.82 -17.95 -12.76
CA VAL A 405 -10.75 -17.72 -13.87
C VAL A 405 -12.11 -18.25 -13.46
N VAL A 406 -13.12 -17.38 -13.47
CA VAL A 406 -14.51 -17.77 -13.22
C VAL A 406 -15.27 -17.62 -14.54
N PRO A 407 -15.58 -18.71 -15.22
CA PRO A 407 -16.40 -18.63 -16.42
C PRO A 407 -17.82 -18.23 -16.06
N TYR A 408 -18.49 -17.48 -16.93
CA TYR A 408 -19.91 -17.22 -16.84
C TYR A 408 -20.62 -17.53 -18.16
N GLY A 409 -21.89 -17.85 -18.10
CA GLY A 409 -22.64 -18.38 -19.21
C GLY A 409 -23.26 -19.73 -18.84
N LYS A 410 -23.25 -20.70 -19.75
CA LYS A 410 -23.98 -21.97 -19.61
C LYS A 410 -23.55 -22.84 -18.41
N ASP A 411 -22.35 -22.64 -17.92
CA ASP A 411 -21.75 -23.49 -16.87
C ASP A 411 -22.11 -23.06 -15.43
N LEU A 412 -22.84 -21.93 -15.30
CA LEU A 412 -23.33 -21.46 -13.98
C LEU A 412 -24.75 -21.93 -13.72
N PRO A 413 -25.14 -22.11 -12.46
CA PRO A 413 -26.51 -22.46 -12.08
C PRO A 413 -27.56 -21.45 -12.59
N ALA A 414 -27.14 -20.18 -12.79
CA ALA A 414 -27.94 -19.11 -13.38
C ALA A 414 -27.04 -18.30 -14.34
N PRO A 415 -27.00 -18.67 -15.63
CA PRO A 415 -26.10 -18.03 -16.59
C PRO A 415 -26.54 -16.57 -16.88
N PHE A 416 -25.55 -15.67 -16.92
CA PHE A 416 -25.68 -14.29 -17.34
C PHE A 416 -24.76 -14.02 -18.54
N ARG A 417 -24.90 -12.87 -19.22
CA ARG A 417 -24.15 -12.55 -20.43
C ARG A 417 -23.12 -11.45 -20.25
N TYR A 418 -23.45 -10.46 -19.42
CA TYR A 418 -22.67 -9.23 -19.28
C TYR A 418 -22.45 -8.89 -17.83
N VAL A 419 -21.30 -8.29 -17.55
CA VAL A 419 -20.98 -7.67 -16.27
C VAL A 419 -20.92 -6.16 -16.48
N ILE A 420 -21.86 -5.45 -15.91
CA ILE A 420 -22.03 -4.00 -16.08
C ILE A 420 -21.04 -3.24 -15.20
N ALA A 421 -20.84 -3.69 -13.97
CA ALA A 421 -19.94 -3.06 -13.01
C ALA A 421 -19.41 -4.07 -12.01
N LEU A 422 -18.23 -3.78 -11.47
CA LEU A 422 -17.58 -4.53 -10.40
C LEU A 422 -17.23 -3.58 -9.26
N ALA A 423 -17.40 -4.03 -8.04
CA ALA A 423 -16.88 -3.37 -6.85
C ALA A 423 -16.27 -4.41 -5.91
N SER A 424 -15.27 -4.00 -5.14
CA SER A 424 -14.65 -4.85 -4.14
C SER A 424 -14.56 -4.14 -2.80
N ASP A 425 -14.57 -4.91 -1.73
CA ASP A 425 -14.31 -4.42 -0.39
C ASP A 425 -12.86 -4.70 0.04
N GLY A 426 -12.47 -4.11 1.16
CA GLY A 426 -11.15 -4.42 1.76
C GLY A 426 -11.07 -5.81 2.39
N ALA A 427 -12.16 -6.58 2.40
CA ALA A 427 -12.25 -7.93 2.97
C ALA A 427 -12.15 -9.04 1.89
N GLY A 428 -11.81 -8.67 0.65
CA GLY A 428 -11.56 -9.61 -0.45
C GLY A 428 -12.82 -10.14 -1.12
N GLN A 429 -13.99 -9.51 -0.89
CA GLN A 429 -15.21 -9.85 -1.62
C GLN A 429 -15.36 -8.94 -2.83
N VAL A 430 -16.03 -9.47 -3.85
CA VAL A 430 -16.35 -8.76 -5.07
C VAL A 430 -17.85 -8.84 -5.31
N ALA A 431 -18.46 -7.69 -5.54
CA ALA A 431 -19.83 -7.60 -6.02
C ALA A 431 -19.81 -7.33 -7.54
N ALA A 432 -20.59 -8.09 -8.27
CA ALA A 432 -20.77 -7.94 -9.71
C ALA A 432 -22.23 -7.57 -10.02
N LEU A 433 -22.43 -6.49 -10.75
CA LEU A 433 -23.69 -6.13 -11.39
C LEU A 433 -23.75 -6.90 -12.71
N VAL A 434 -24.70 -7.79 -12.86
CA VAL A 434 -24.79 -8.72 -14.02
C VAL A 434 -26.09 -8.58 -14.76
N GLU A 435 -26.06 -8.87 -16.07
CA GLU A 435 -27.19 -8.72 -16.97
C GLU A 435 -27.25 -9.86 -18.01
N GLY A 436 -28.46 -10.21 -18.40
CA GLY A 436 -28.76 -11.09 -19.52
C GLY A 436 -28.75 -12.58 -19.19
N GLY A 437 -29.08 -13.41 -20.18
CA GLY A 437 -29.25 -14.85 -20.03
C GLY A 437 -30.50 -15.21 -19.19
N ASP A 438 -30.51 -16.40 -18.62
CA ASP A 438 -31.60 -16.89 -17.79
C ASP A 438 -31.63 -16.22 -16.40
N PHE A 439 -30.51 -15.63 -15.97
CA PHE A 439 -30.44 -14.86 -14.73
C PHE A 439 -31.22 -13.54 -14.81
N GLY A 440 -31.22 -12.88 -15.99
CA GLY A 440 -31.76 -11.53 -16.16
C GLY A 440 -30.81 -10.46 -15.64
N GLU A 441 -31.35 -9.47 -14.92
CA GLU A 441 -30.55 -8.42 -14.28
C GLU A 441 -30.46 -8.66 -12.76
N GLY A 442 -29.28 -8.45 -12.16
CA GLY A 442 -29.13 -8.60 -10.72
C GLY A 442 -27.72 -8.45 -10.20
N ILE A 443 -27.52 -8.94 -8.99
CA ILE A 443 -26.27 -8.85 -8.23
C ILE A 443 -25.75 -10.25 -7.90
N MET A 444 -24.44 -10.39 -8.00
CA MET A 444 -23.69 -11.55 -7.55
C MET A 444 -22.56 -11.12 -6.63
N ILE A 445 -22.44 -11.77 -5.46
CA ILE A 445 -21.31 -11.57 -4.55
C ILE A 445 -20.39 -12.77 -4.65
N LEU A 446 -19.13 -12.52 -4.92
CA LEU A 446 -18.08 -13.50 -5.06
C LEU A 446 -17.12 -13.42 -3.88
N GLY A 447 -16.62 -14.57 -3.45
CA GLY A 447 -15.52 -14.65 -2.48
C GLY A 447 -14.16 -14.36 -3.10
N PRO A 448 -13.10 -14.30 -2.28
CA PRO A 448 -11.75 -13.93 -2.74
C PRO A 448 -11.14 -14.93 -3.74
N GLN A 449 -11.69 -16.11 -3.86
CA GLN A 449 -11.29 -17.15 -4.83
C GLN A 449 -12.28 -17.32 -5.99
N GLY A 450 -13.24 -16.40 -6.13
CA GLY A 450 -14.21 -16.38 -7.22
C GLY A 450 -15.46 -17.26 -7.02
N GLY A 451 -15.57 -17.97 -5.90
CA GLY A 451 -16.80 -18.73 -5.60
C GLY A 451 -17.99 -17.81 -5.32
N VAL A 452 -19.17 -18.14 -5.86
CA VAL A 452 -20.41 -17.40 -5.63
C VAL A 452 -20.85 -17.58 -4.18
N LEU A 453 -20.94 -16.51 -3.43
CA LEU A 453 -21.40 -16.50 -2.04
C LEU A 453 -22.91 -16.23 -1.93
N ARG A 454 -23.40 -15.23 -2.69
CA ARG A 454 -24.79 -14.79 -2.68
C ARG A 454 -25.17 -14.26 -4.07
N GLN A 455 -26.42 -14.34 -4.43
CA GLN A 455 -26.95 -13.75 -5.66
C GLN A 455 -28.42 -13.41 -5.50
N ALA A 456 -28.88 -12.39 -6.23
CA ALA A 456 -30.31 -12.05 -6.34
C ALA A 456 -30.59 -11.30 -7.63
N THR A 457 -31.76 -11.54 -8.22
CA THR A 457 -32.22 -10.77 -9.38
C THR A 457 -32.88 -9.48 -8.91
N PHE A 458 -32.85 -8.44 -9.72
CA PHE A 458 -33.56 -7.19 -9.40
C PHE A 458 -35.06 -7.39 -9.27
N LYS A 459 -35.62 -8.31 -10.06
CA LYS A 459 -37.05 -8.70 -9.94
C LYS A 459 -37.35 -9.26 -8.54
N SER A 460 -36.50 -10.15 -7.99
CA SER A 460 -36.68 -10.70 -6.66
C SER A 460 -36.50 -9.67 -5.54
N LEU A 461 -35.74 -8.61 -5.80
CA LEU A 461 -35.49 -7.50 -4.88
C LEU A 461 -36.50 -6.35 -5.03
N GLY A 462 -37.47 -6.44 -5.96
CA GLY A 462 -38.44 -5.37 -6.22
C GLY A 462 -37.80 -4.10 -6.82
N ILE A 463 -36.66 -4.23 -7.50
CA ILE A 463 -35.95 -3.12 -8.14
C ILE A 463 -36.40 -3.04 -9.61
N SER A 464 -36.95 -1.89 -10.02
CA SER A 464 -37.41 -1.62 -11.38
C SER A 464 -36.66 -0.50 -12.09
N GLY A 465 -35.60 0.03 -11.47
CA GLY A 465 -34.77 1.11 -11.96
C GLY A 465 -33.75 0.68 -13.03
N ARG A 466 -32.94 1.62 -13.50
CA ARG A 466 -31.76 1.35 -14.33
C ARG A 466 -30.49 1.49 -13.49
N ILE A 467 -30.00 0.36 -13.05
CA ILE A 467 -28.78 0.33 -12.23
C ILE A 467 -27.56 0.44 -13.15
N THR A 468 -26.68 1.38 -12.86
CA THR A 468 -25.48 1.66 -13.69
C THR A 468 -24.18 1.41 -12.98
N SER A 469 -24.17 1.44 -11.64
CA SER A 469 -22.96 1.26 -10.84
C SER A 469 -23.31 0.74 -9.45
N LEU A 470 -22.31 0.20 -8.77
CA LEU A 470 -22.43 -0.29 -7.40
C LEU A 470 -21.17 0.03 -6.59
N ALA A 471 -21.33 0.08 -5.28
CA ALA A 471 -20.24 0.14 -4.33
C ALA A 471 -20.54 -0.76 -3.12
N LEU A 472 -19.50 -1.19 -2.41
CA LEU A 472 -19.59 -1.91 -1.14
C LEU A 472 -19.30 -0.93 0.00
N ASP A 473 -20.22 -0.81 0.96
CA ASP A 473 -19.94 -0.06 2.17
C ASP A 473 -19.09 -0.87 3.17
N ARG A 474 -18.57 -0.22 4.20
CA ARG A 474 -17.75 -0.89 5.22
C ARG A 474 -18.52 -1.95 6.03
N SER A 475 -19.83 -1.92 6.06
CA SER A 475 -20.67 -2.93 6.73
C SER A 475 -20.96 -4.14 5.85
N GLY A 476 -20.43 -4.17 4.62
CA GLY A 476 -20.72 -5.18 3.61
C GLY A 476 -22.11 -5.02 2.99
N GLY A 477 -22.74 -3.85 3.13
CA GLY A 477 -23.93 -3.49 2.37
C GLY A 477 -23.56 -3.07 0.96
N LEU A 478 -24.44 -3.34 0.02
CA LEU A 478 -24.31 -2.90 -1.37
C LEU A 478 -25.08 -1.61 -1.57
N ILE A 479 -24.46 -0.64 -2.19
CA ILE A 479 -25.12 0.60 -2.63
C ILE A 479 -25.16 0.58 -4.15
N LEU A 480 -26.35 0.74 -4.70
CA LEU A 480 -26.61 0.74 -6.13
C LEU A 480 -26.97 2.15 -6.60
N CYS A 481 -26.47 2.55 -7.75
CA CYS A 481 -26.87 3.76 -8.46
C CYS A 481 -28.06 3.47 -9.37
N ASP A 482 -29.22 4.02 -9.07
CA ASP A 482 -30.40 3.98 -9.95
C ASP A 482 -30.52 5.29 -10.73
N ARG A 483 -30.00 5.26 -11.95
CA ARG A 483 -29.98 6.40 -12.86
C ARG A 483 -31.40 6.85 -13.27
N ARG A 484 -32.32 5.90 -13.41
CA ARG A 484 -33.68 6.20 -13.91
C ARG A 484 -34.52 6.92 -12.87
N ASN A 485 -34.36 6.57 -11.61
CA ASN A 485 -35.14 7.08 -10.50
C ASN A 485 -34.42 8.15 -9.67
N ASP A 486 -33.20 8.55 -10.07
CA ASP A 486 -32.40 9.57 -9.41
C ASP A 486 -32.12 9.27 -7.91
N LEU A 487 -31.78 8.05 -7.58
CA LEU A 487 -31.57 7.64 -6.20
C LEU A 487 -30.48 6.58 -6.05
N LEU A 488 -30.06 6.39 -4.81
CA LEU A 488 -29.29 5.22 -4.38
C LEU A 488 -30.21 4.22 -3.71
N ILE A 489 -29.93 2.94 -3.90
CA ILE A 489 -30.64 1.82 -3.25
C ILE A 489 -29.62 1.06 -2.41
N ARG A 490 -29.97 0.78 -1.17
CA ARG A 490 -29.16 -0.08 -0.31
C ARG A 490 -29.70 -1.49 -0.28
N LEU A 491 -28.78 -2.46 -0.41
CA LEU A 491 -29.03 -3.88 -0.17
C LEU A 491 -28.19 -4.36 1.00
N ASN A 492 -28.78 -5.19 1.85
CA ASN A 492 -28.09 -5.82 3.00
C ASN A 492 -27.79 -7.30 2.78
#